data_39b494fe9d9fdd5eeef491d425b95e16
#
_entry.id   39b494fe9d9fdd5eeef491d425b95e16
#
_cell.length_a   1.000
_cell.length_b   1.000
_cell.length_c   1.000
_cell.angle_alpha   90.00
_cell.angle_beta   90.00
_cell.angle_gamma   90.00
#
_symmetry.space_group_name_H-M   'P 1'
#
loop_
_entity.id
_entity.type
_entity.pdbx_description
1 polymer ?
#
loop_
_entity_poly.entity_id
_entity_poly.type
_entity_poly.pdbx_seq_one_letter_code
_entity_poly.pdbx_strand_id
1 'polypeptide(L)'
;MVNVGEKPDTRRRAVARGEIRLRPETVEAIREDEIGKGNVLATARIGAIQAVKHTWETIPMCHQIPITNVETEFALGTDRVELEVVVETVGKTGCEMEALQGTTTGLNAIWDMVKAVEKDADGEYPETAVENVRIEEKTVFGRTDRTE
;
A
#
# COMPACT_ATOMS: atom_id res chain seq x y z
N MET A 1 12.95 -8.64 18.95
CA MET A 1 11.64 -9.06 18.42
C MET A 1 10.79 -9.59 19.57
N VAL A 2 9.53 -9.17 19.62
CA VAL A 2 8.63 -9.58 20.71
C VAL A 2 8.17 -11.02 20.51
N ASN A 3 8.15 -11.83 21.60
CA ASN A 3 7.63 -13.18 21.52
C ASN A 3 6.09 -13.17 21.57
N VAL A 4 5.45 -13.64 20.51
CA VAL A 4 3.98 -13.73 20.41
C VAL A 4 3.47 -15.18 20.47
N GLY A 5 4.36 -16.14 20.81
CA GLY A 5 4.05 -17.58 20.76
C GLY A 5 2.85 -18.03 21.60
N GLU A 6 2.60 -17.36 22.72
CA GLU A 6 1.48 -17.70 23.63
C GLU A 6 0.19 -16.94 23.32
N LYS A 7 0.21 -15.99 22.39
CA LYS A 7 -1.00 -15.26 22.00
C LYS A 7 -1.92 -16.16 21.18
N PRO A 8 -3.23 -16.05 21.38
CA PRO A 8 -4.17 -16.78 20.53
C PRO A 8 -4.21 -16.21 19.12
N ASP A 9 -4.56 -17.06 18.15
CA ASP A 9 -4.88 -16.60 16.81
C ASP A 9 -6.17 -15.79 16.84
N THR A 10 -6.13 -14.62 16.23
CA THR A 10 -7.26 -13.70 16.19
C THR A 10 -7.39 -13.13 14.77
N ARG A 11 -8.61 -13.04 14.28
CA ARG A 11 -8.87 -12.40 13.00
C ARG A 11 -8.70 -10.89 13.14
N ARG A 12 -7.90 -10.32 12.25
CA ARG A 12 -7.58 -8.88 12.25
C ARG A 12 -7.63 -8.32 10.83
N ARG A 13 -7.94 -7.05 10.76
CA ARG A 13 -8.04 -6.29 9.53
C ARG A 13 -7.33 -4.95 9.73
N ALA A 14 -6.57 -4.52 8.75
CA ALA A 14 -5.99 -3.17 8.70
C ALA A 14 -6.24 -2.56 7.33
N VAL A 15 -6.52 -1.27 7.32
CA VAL A 15 -6.68 -0.46 6.12
C VAL A 15 -5.63 0.64 6.16
N ALA A 16 -4.79 0.70 5.14
CA ALA A 16 -3.84 1.79 4.92
C ALA A 16 -4.25 2.58 3.69
N ARG A 17 -3.93 3.85 3.69
CA ARG A 17 -4.11 4.75 2.55
C ARG A 17 -2.88 5.58 2.33
N GLY A 18 -2.70 6.01 1.10
CA GLY A 18 -1.70 6.97 0.71
C GLY A 18 -1.99 7.47 -0.68
N GLU A 19 -1.19 8.41 -1.14
CA GLU A 19 -1.36 8.99 -2.46
C GLU A 19 -0.01 9.31 -3.09
N ILE A 20 0.00 9.32 -4.40
CA ILE A 20 1.12 9.87 -5.17
C ILE A 20 0.61 11.09 -5.93
N ARG A 21 1.28 12.23 -5.70
CA ARG A 21 1.04 13.45 -6.48
C ARG A 21 1.80 13.36 -7.79
N LEU A 22 1.13 13.68 -8.88
CA LEU A 22 1.63 13.60 -10.24
C LEU A 22 1.18 14.84 -11.02
N ARG A 23 1.80 15.07 -12.18
CA ARG A 23 1.28 16.05 -13.10
C ARG A 23 -0.11 15.64 -13.58
N PRO A 24 -1.03 16.58 -13.80
CA PRO A 24 -2.36 16.25 -14.33
C PRO A 24 -2.31 15.46 -15.65
N GLU A 25 -1.38 15.76 -16.53
CA GLU A 25 -1.19 15.04 -17.79
C GLU A 25 -0.79 13.59 -17.59
N THR A 26 -0.01 13.31 -16.54
CA THR A 26 0.38 11.94 -16.18
C THR A 26 -0.81 11.14 -15.67
N VAL A 27 -1.63 11.74 -14.82
CA VAL A 27 -2.87 11.08 -14.34
C VAL A 27 -3.79 10.76 -15.51
N GLU A 28 -3.93 11.68 -16.47
CA GLU A 28 -4.74 11.45 -17.67
C GLU A 28 -4.17 10.32 -18.52
N ALA A 29 -2.84 10.27 -18.69
CA ALA A 29 -2.18 9.18 -19.42
C ALA A 29 -2.39 7.81 -18.74
N ILE A 30 -2.42 7.76 -17.41
CA ILE A 30 -2.78 6.56 -16.67
C ILE A 30 -4.22 6.16 -16.96
N ARG A 31 -5.14 7.12 -16.92
CA ARG A 31 -6.58 6.89 -17.18
C ARG A 31 -6.81 6.33 -18.56
N GLU A 32 -6.11 6.86 -19.57
CA GLU A 32 -6.24 6.47 -20.98
C GLU A 32 -5.32 5.28 -21.36
N ASP A 33 -4.60 4.71 -20.41
CA ASP A 33 -3.67 3.59 -20.61
C ASP A 33 -2.62 3.90 -21.71
N GLU A 34 -2.03 5.10 -21.64
CA GLU A 34 -1.06 5.62 -22.63
C GLU A 34 0.40 5.61 -22.11
N ILE A 35 0.67 5.02 -20.95
CA ILE A 35 2.03 4.93 -20.40
C ILE A 35 2.81 3.83 -21.13
N GLY A 36 3.99 4.19 -21.63
CA GLY A 36 4.81 3.30 -22.45
C GLY A 36 5.23 1.97 -21.79
N LYS A 37 5.41 1.95 -20.46
CA LYS A 37 5.77 0.73 -19.71
C LYS A 37 4.61 -0.26 -19.56
N GLY A 38 3.37 0.14 -19.82
CA GLY A 38 2.20 -0.70 -19.73
C GLY A 38 1.15 -0.20 -18.72
N ASN A 39 0.34 -1.11 -18.23
CA ASN A 39 -0.76 -0.80 -17.32
C ASN A 39 -0.24 -0.48 -15.92
N VAL A 40 -0.33 0.80 -15.55
CA VAL A 40 0.22 1.34 -14.30
C VAL A 40 -0.50 0.74 -13.08
N LEU A 41 -1.82 0.78 -13.07
CA LEU A 41 -2.59 0.35 -11.89
C LEU A 41 -2.54 -1.16 -11.70
N ALA A 42 -2.54 -1.94 -12.78
CA ALA A 42 -2.38 -3.39 -12.69
C ALA A 42 -1.01 -3.77 -12.12
N THR A 43 0.05 -3.11 -12.56
CA THR A 43 1.42 -3.32 -12.06
C THR A 43 1.52 -2.94 -10.59
N ALA A 44 0.98 -1.79 -10.21
CA ALA A 44 0.98 -1.31 -8.83
C ALA A 44 0.19 -2.26 -7.90
N ARG A 45 -0.92 -2.80 -8.37
CA ARG A 45 -1.71 -3.79 -7.61
C ARG A 45 -0.91 -5.03 -7.29
N ILE A 46 -0.23 -5.60 -8.28
CA ILE A 46 0.61 -6.79 -8.07
C ILE A 46 1.77 -6.47 -7.12
N GLY A 47 2.41 -5.31 -7.31
CA GLY A 47 3.47 -4.86 -6.40
C GLY A 47 3.00 -4.71 -4.97
N ALA A 48 1.83 -4.12 -4.76
CA ALA A 48 1.23 -3.97 -3.44
C ALA A 48 0.95 -5.34 -2.78
N ILE A 49 0.36 -6.26 -3.51
CA ILE A 49 0.05 -7.61 -3.00
C ILE A 49 1.34 -8.35 -2.63
N GLN A 50 2.35 -8.31 -3.47
CA GLN A 50 3.65 -8.92 -3.18
C GLN A 50 4.30 -8.32 -1.94
N ALA A 51 4.28 -7.00 -1.81
CA ALA A 51 4.84 -6.32 -0.65
C ALA A 51 4.14 -6.70 0.65
N VAL A 52 2.80 -6.81 0.64
CA VAL A 52 2.04 -7.30 1.79
C VAL A 52 2.54 -8.68 2.23
N LYS A 53 2.69 -9.60 1.28
CA LYS A 53 3.10 -10.99 1.56
C LYS A 53 4.55 -11.11 2.03
N HIS A 54 5.41 -10.15 1.70
CA HIS A 54 6.84 -10.17 1.98
C HIS A 54 7.29 -9.11 3.00
N THR A 55 6.35 -8.50 3.73
CA THR A 55 6.65 -7.45 4.71
C THR A 55 7.67 -7.89 5.74
N TRP A 56 7.59 -9.12 6.23
CA TRP A 56 8.52 -9.68 7.22
C TRP A 56 9.98 -9.71 6.73
N GLU A 57 10.22 -9.75 5.43
CA GLU A 57 11.57 -9.69 4.84
C GLU A 57 12.13 -8.26 4.83
N THR A 58 11.27 -7.25 4.80
CA THR A 58 11.65 -5.85 4.67
C THR A 58 11.70 -5.13 6.01
N ILE A 59 10.78 -5.44 6.91
CA ILE A 59 10.68 -4.83 8.24
C ILE A 59 11.25 -5.79 9.27
N PRO A 60 12.46 -5.52 9.81
CA PRO A 60 13.26 -6.54 10.50
C PRO A 60 12.60 -7.21 11.72
N MET A 61 11.80 -6.46 12.46
CA MET A 61 11.18 -6.97 13.70
C MET A 61 9.73 -7.41 13.52
N CYS A 62 9.22 -7.41 12.27
CA CYS A 62 7.91 -7.94 11.95
C CYS A 62 7.91 -9.46 11.92
N HIS A 63 6.89 -10.04 12.51
CA HIS A 63 6.65 -11.47 12.42
C HIS A 63 6.09 -11.83 11.04
N GLN A 64 6.44 -13.02 10.57
CA GLN A 64 5.77 -13.61 9.42
C GLN A 64 4.37 -14.05 9.85
N ILE A 65 3.34 -13.49 9.22
CA ILE A 65 1.94 -13.77 9.54
C ILE A 65 1.21 -14.35 8.34
N PRO A 66 0.17 -15.19 8.58
CA PRO A 66 -0.67 -15.68 7.49
C PRO A 66 -1.54 -14.55 6.95
N ILE A 67 -1.48 -14.33 5.65
CA ILE A 67 -2.34 -13.35 4.97
C ILE A 67 -3.54 -14.10 4.38
N THR A 68 -4.74 -13.72 4.80
CA THR A 68 -5.97 -14.36 4.33
C THR A 68 -6.65 -13.57 3.21
N ASN A 69 -6.44 -12.25 3.15
CA ASN A 69 -6.99 -11.41 2.10
C ASN A 69 -6.17 -10.13 1.93
N VAL A 70 -6.05 -9.69 0.68
CA VAL A 70 -5.51 -8.38 0.29
C VAL A 70 -6.44 -7.77 -0.74
N GLU A 71 -6.90 -6.56 -0.48
CA GLU A 71 -7.67 -5.78 -1.45
C GLU A 71 -6.93 -4.48 -1.73
N THR A 72 -6.94 -4.06 -2.98
CA THR A 72 -6.36 -2.79 -3.42
C THR A 72 -7.40 -2.00 -4.17
N GLU A 73 -7.51 -0.73 -3.89
CA GLU A 73 -8.42 0.18 -4.57
C GLU A 73 -7.69 1.47 -4.92
N PHE A 74 -7.80 1.88 -6.18
CA PHE A 74 -7.20 3.09 -6.70
C PHE A 74 -8.27 4.10 -7.06
N ALA A 75 -8.03 5.37 -6.73
CA ALA A 75 -8.86 6.49 -7.14
C ALA A 75 -7.98 7.53 -7.85
N LEU A 76 -8.33 7.84 -9.09
CA LEU A 76 -7.63 8.85 -9.88
C LEU A 76 -8.27 10.21 -9.65
N GLY A 77 -7.47 11.15 -9.12
CA GLY A 77 -7.85 12.55 -9.00
C GLY A 77 -7.39 13.36 -10.20
N THR A 78 -7.30 14.69 -10.05
CA THR A 78 -6.79 15.57 -11.09
C THR A 78 -5.25 15.51 -11.18
N ASP A 79 -4.59 15.53 -10.03
CA ASP A 79 -3.12 15.61 -9.90
C ASP A 79 -2.55 14.52 -8.99
N ARG A 80 -3.30 13.46 -8.75
CA ARG A 80 -2.88 12.38 -7.85
C ARG A 80 -3.60 11.08 -8.10
N VAL A 81 -2.99 10.02 -7.64
CA VAL A 81 -3.60 8.70 -7.52
C VAL A 81 -3.61 8.32 -6.05
N GLU A 82 -4.78 8.01 -5.52
CA GLU A 82 -4.94 7.48 -4.17
C GLU A 82 -4.95 5.96 -4.21
N LEU A 83 -4.34 5.35 -3.21
CA LEU A 83 -4.34 3.90 -3.04
C LEU A 83 -4.80 3.55 -1.63
N GLU A 84 -5.78 2.66 -1.57
CA GLU A 84 -6.20 2.00 -0.34
C GLU A 84 -5.80 0.53 -0.41
N VAL A 85 -5.17 0.04 0.65
CA VAL A 85 -4.83 -1.39 0.80
C VAL A 85 -5.47 -1.92 2.06
N VAL A 86 -6.28 -2.97 1.88
CA VAL A 86 -6.92 -3.70 2.96
C VAL A 86 -6.21 -5.03 3.12
N VAL A 87 -5.80 -5.36 4.34
CA VAL A 87 -5.16 -6.65 4.66
C VAL A 87 -5.94 -7.32 5.77
N GLU A 88 -6.18 -8.61 5.63
CA GLU A 88 -6.75 -9.45 6.67
C GLU A 88 -5.81 -10.60 6.99
N THR A 89 -5.76 -10.95 8.26
CA THR A 89 -4.98 -12.08 8.79
C THR A 89 -5.78 -12.80 9.87
N VAL A 90 -5.48 -14.06 10.06
CA VAL A 90 -5.81 -14.80 11.27
C VAL A 90 -4.50 -15.24 11.89
N GLY A 91 -4.09 -14.55 12.95
CA GLY A 91 -2.76 -14.75 13.51
C GLY A 91 -2.60 -14.13 14.89
N LYS A 92 -1.36 -14.07 15.33
CA LYS A 92 -0.99 -13.70 16.71
C LYS A 92 -0.70 -12.22 16.89
N THR A 93 -0.61 -11.48 15.79
CA THR A 93 -0.31 -10.03 15.79
C THR A 93 -1.09 -9.33 14.68
N GLY A 94 -1.11 -8.01 14.71
CA GLY A 94 -1.79 -7.19 13.71
C GLY A 94 -1.09 -7.19 12.36
N CYS A 95 -1.75 -6.64 11.35
CA CYS A 95 -1.29 -6.57 9.97
C CYS A 95 -1.15 -5.13 9.46
N GLU A 96 -0.92 -4.17 10.36
CA GLU A 96 -0.75 -2.75 10.00
C GLU A 96 0.48 -2.55 9.11
N MET A 97 1.59 -3.19 9.44
CA MET A 97 2.84 -3.03 8.67
C MET A 97 2.69 -3.62 7.27
N GLU A 98 1.97 -4.73 7.13
CA GLU A 98 1.63 -5.32 5.84
C GLU A 98 0.80 -4.35 4.99
N ALA A 99 -0.20 -3.72 5.59
CA ALA A 99 -1.02 -2.74 4.88
C ALA A 99 -0.20 -1.50 4.47
N LEU A 100 0.68 -1.00 5.33
CA LEU A 100 1.58 0.13 5.03
C LEU A 100 2.57 -0.23 3.92
N GLN A 101 3.20 -1.40 3.98
CA GLN A 101 4.15 -1.85 2.95
C GLN A 101 3.46 -2.01 1.59
N GLY A 102 2.26 -2.58 1.57
CA GLY A 102 1.48 -2.67 0.35
C GLY A 102 1.19 -1.31 -0.26
N THR A 103 0.77 -0.35 0.57
CA THR A 103 0.47 1.02 0.14
C THR A 103 1.72 1.71 -0.39
N THR A 104 2.81 1.70 0.36
CA THR A 104 4.06 2.37 -0.03
C THR A 104 4.64 1.77 -1.30
N THR A 105 4.70 0.46 -1.40
CA THR A 105 5.24 -0.21 -2.59
C THR A 105 4.34 -0.02 -3.80
N GLY A 106 3.02 -0.06 -3.63
CA GLY A 106 2.08 0.22 -4.71
C GLY A 106 2.27 1.63 -5.28
N LEU A 107 2.42 2.63 -4.41
CA LEU A 107 2.67 4.02 -4.83
C LEU A 107 4.05 4.17 -5.48
N ASN A 108 5.07 3.51 -4.97
CA ASN A 108 6.40 3.50 -5.59
C ASN A 108 6.38 2.82 -6.96
N ALA A 109 5.58 1.77 -7.12
CA ALA A 109 5.39 1.12 -8.43
C ALA A 109 4.76 2.07 -9.44
N ILE A 110 3.79 2.89 -9.02
CA ILE A 110 3.24 3.94 -9.89
C ILE A 110 4.35 4.91 -10.30
N TRP A 111 5.16 5.38 -9.34
CA TRP A 111 6.28 6.28 -9.64
C TRP A 111 7.22 5.69 -10.68
N ASP A 112 7.65 4.46 -10.49
CA ASP A 112 8.55 3.79 -11.44
C ASP A 112 7.94 3.68 -12.83
N MET A 113 6.65 3.36 -12.91
CA MET A 113 5.95 3.22 -14.19
C MET A 113 5.84 4.53 -14.96
N VAL A 114 5.75 5.67 -14.26
CA VAL A 114 5.52 6.99 -14.89
C VAL A 114 6.74 7.92 -14.85
N LYS A 115 7.86 7.45 -14.31
CA LYS A 115 9.03 8.33 -14.09
C LYS A 115 9.51 9.05 -15.36
N ALA A 116 9.41 8.42 -16.51
CA ALA A 116 9.86 9.03 -17.77
C ALA A 116 9.05 10.28 -18.15
N VAL A 117 7.76 10.32 -17.81
CA VAL A 117 6.89 11.48 -18.11
C VAL A 117 6.84 12.49 -16.98
N GLU A 118 7.24 12.10 -15.76
CA GLU A 118 7.31 12.99 -14.60
C GLU A 118 8.63 13.76 -14.49
N LYS A 119 9.74 13.20 -14.98
CA LYS A 119 11.04 13.87 -14.97
C LYS A 119 10.99 15.19 -15.74
N ASP A 120 11.64 16.22 -15.17
CA ASP A 120 11.92 17.45 -15.90
C ASP A 120 13.20 17.32 -16.75
N ALA A 121 13.60 18.43 -17.39
CA ALA A 121 14.77 18.46 -18.27
C ALA A 121 16.09 18.11 -17.55
N ASP A 122 16.16 18.33 -16.24
CA ASP A 122 17.32 18.05 -15.39
C ASP A 122 17.28 16.65 -14.76
N GLY A 123 16.24 15.86 -15.03
CA GLY A 123 16.05 14.53 -14.45
C GLY A 123 15.47 14.55 -13.03
N GLU A 124 14.93 15.70 -12.60
CA GLU A 124 14.34 15.90 -11.30
C GLU A 124 12.82 15.64 -11.31
N TYR A 125 12.22 15.57 -10.13
CA TYR A 125 10.79 15.30 -9.95
C TYR A 125 10.12 16.42 -9.14
N PRO A 126 9.95 17.63 -9.70
CA PRO A 126 9.45 18.78 -8.93
C PRO A 126 7.98 18.66 -8.51
N GLU A 127 7.21 17.82 -9.18
CA GLU A 127 5.77 17.68 -8.94
C GLU A 127 5.36 16.30 -8.42
N THR A 128 6.31 15.39 -8.29
CA THR A 128 6.03 14.01 -7.90
C THR A 128 6.35 13.78 -6.41
N ALA A 129 5.41 13.27 -5.66
CA ALA A 129 5.62 12.95 -4.24
C ALA A 129 4.67 11.87 -3.76
N VAL A 130 5.18 10.94 -2.97
CA VAL A 130 4.36 10.01 -2.19
C VAL A 130 4.03 10.70 -0.87
N GLU A 131 2.74 10.82 -0.56
CA GLU A 131 2.24 11.62 0.55
C GLU A 131 1.17 10.88 1.35
N ASN A 132 1.00 11.29 2.59
CA ASN A 132 -0.12 10.89 3.46
C ASN A 132 -0.29 9.38 3.65
N VAL A 133 0.78 8.62 3.66
CA VAL A 133 0.72 7.19 3.95
C VAL A 133 0.42 7.01 5.45
N ARG A 134 -0.64 6.29 5.75
CA ARG A 134 -1.16 6.15 7.11
C ARG A 134 -2.04 4.92 7.27
N ILE A 135 -2.25 4.51 8.51
CA ILE A 135 -3.31 3.56 8.86
C ILE A 135 -4.62 4.34 9.02
N GLU A 136 -5.61 3.95 8.24
CA GLU A 136 -6.94 4.55 8.25
C GLU A 136 -7.86 3.84 9.24
N GLU A 137 -7.74 2.52 9.35
CA GLU A 137 -8.61 1.69 10.17
C GLU A 137 -7.86 0.43 10.62
N LYS A 138 -8.15 0.00 11.85
CA LYS A 138 -7.64 -1.23 12.43
C LYS A 138 -8.76 -1.91 13.21
N THR A 139 -9.04 -3.17 12.90
CA THR A 139 -10.10 -3.95 13.53
C THR A 139 -9.57 -5.28 14.04
N VAL A 140 -9.93 -5.63 15.26
CA VAL A 140 -9.68 -6.94 15.87
C VAL A 140 -11.05 -7.58 16.09
N PHE A 141 -11.34 -8.67 15.40
CA PHE A 141 -12.64 -9.33 15.46
C PHE A 141 -12.75 -10.20 16.72
N GLY A 142 -13.95 -10.26 17.30
CA GLY A 142 -14.21 -11.07 18.49
C GLY A 142 -13.65 -10.49 19.80
N ARG A 143 -13.09 -9.28 19.75
CA ARG A 143 -12.68 -8.55 20.92
C ARG A 143 -13.88 -7.82 21.50
N THR A 144 -14.32 -8.21 22.70
CA THR A 144 -15.24 -7.37 23.47
C THR A 144 -14.49 -6.10 23.85
N ASP A 145 -15.03 -4.94 23.50
CA ASP A 145 -14.52 -3.67 23.99
C ASP A 145 -14.46 -3.72 25.50
N ARG A 146 -13.26 -3.84 26.01
CA ARG A 146 -13.04 -3.53 27.42
C ARG A 146 -13.03 -2.01 27.49
N THR A 147 -14.17 -1.45 27.79
CA THR A 147 -14.23 -0.10 28.34
C THR A 147 -13.46 -0.13 29.66
N GLU A 148 -12.23 0.29 29.62
CA GLU A 148 -11.51 0.72 30.81
C GLU A 148 -11.73 2.21 31.02
#